data_54e777816b7ccb1e74064756f13633f7
#
_entry.id   54e777816b7ccb1e74064756f13633f7
#
_cell.length_a   1.000
_cell.length_b   1.000
_cell.length_c   1.000
_cell.angle_alpha   90.00
_cell.angle_beta   90.00
_cell.angle_gamma   90.00
#
_symmetry.space_group_name_H-M   'P 1'
#
loop_
_entity.id
_entity.type
_entity.pdbx_description
1 polymer ?
#
loop_
_entity_poly.entity_id
_entity_poly.type
_entity_poly.pdbx_seq_one_letter_code
_entity_poly.pdbx_strand_id
1 'polypeptide(L)'
;MKDWFMNIDEVQLITFSPTCTSKQVGEAIVHGTGISSVSKVDLTLEAAGKREVPSHALAVITVPVYGGHVAPLALERMKELHADGAPAVVVVVYGNRAYEKALVELDAFVTKLGFKVIAGATFVGEHSYSSEKYPVASGRPDADDLEYAKLFGEKIRAKIAAAEDMEKLYGVDVARIQRP
;
A
#
# COMPACT_ATOMS: atom_id res chain seq x y z
N MET A 1 -26.07 21.30 -6.78
CA MET A 1 -25.54 20.80 -8.03
C MET A 1 -24.07 20.52 -7.88
N LYS A 2 -23.69 19.47 -7.19
CA LYS A 2 -22.32 18.95 -7.13
C LYS A 2 -22.41 17.45 -6.89
N ASP A 3 -22.76 16.70 -7.94
CA ASP A 3 -22.78 15.24 -7.92
C ASP A 3 -21.38 14.69 -8.24
N TRP A 4 -20.36 15.19 -7.53
CA TRP A 4 -19.01 14.66 -7.53
C TRP A 4 -18.71 13.93 -6.22
N PHE A 5 -19.68 13.15 -5.73
CA PHE A 5 -19.31 12.08 -4.83
C PHE A 5 -18.55 11.06 -5.67
N MET A 6 -17.22 11.13 -5.64
CA MET A 6 -16.43 10.04 -6.20
C MET A 6 -16.82 8.78 -5.43
N ASN A 7 -17.65 7.97 -6.06
CA ASN A 7 -17.98 6.67 -5.52
C ASN A 7 -16.75 5.79 -5.78
N ILE A 8 -15.91 5.63 -4.75
CA ILE A 8 -14.84 4.65 -4.79
C ILE A 8 -15.49 3.28 -4.62
N ASP A 9 -15.69 2.57 -5.72
CA ASP A 9 -16.39 1.30 -5.79
C ASP A 9 -15.50 0.13 -6.22
N GLU A 10 -14.24 0.42 -6.58
CA GLU A 10 -13.22 -0.57 -6.92
C GLU A 10 -11.98 -0.39 -6.06
N VAL A 11 -11.29 -1.50 -5.74
CA VAL A 11 -9.95 -1.50 -5.17
C VAL A 11 -9.01 -2.23 -6.12
N GLN A 12 -7.85 -1.61 -6.39
CA GLN A 12 -6.75 -2.28 -7.07
C GLN A 12 -5.62 -2.56 -6.08
N LEU A 13 -5.37 -3.83 -5.78
CA LEU A 13 -4.23 -4.25 -5.00
C LEU A 13 -3.01 -4.39 -5.91
N ILE A 14 -2.04 -3.49 -5.75
CA ILE A 14 -0.78 -3.48 -6.49
C ILE A 14 0.32 -3.93 -5.53
N THR A 15 0.90 -5.09 -5.75
CA THR A 15 1.83 -5.69 -4.80
C THR A 15 3.07 -6.27 -5.45
N PHE A 16 4.23 -6.09 -4.79
CA PHE A 16 5.45 -6.85 -5.02
C PHE A 16 5.76 -7.63 -3.75
N SER A 17 5.78 -8.96 -3.79
CA SER A 17 5.80 -9.78 -2.58
C SER A 17 6.45 -11.15 -2.77
N PRO A 18 7.77 -11.22 -2.95
CA PRO A 18 8.48 -12.49 -3.18
C PRO A 18 8.28 -13.55 -2.09
N THR A 19 8.06 -13.11 -0.84
CA THR A 19 7.84 -13.99 0.32
C THR A 19 6.39 -13.99 0.82
N CYS A 20 5.46 -13.43 0.04
CA CYS A 20 4.04 -13.28 0.37
C CYS A 20 3.70 -12.36 1.55
N THR A 21 4.66 -11.78 2.28
CA THR A 21 4.39 -10.93 3.44
C THR A 21 3.67 -9.63 3.06
N SER A 22 4.16 -8.88 2.08
CA SER A 22 3.51 -7.64 1.61
C SER A 22 2.13 -7.93 1.00
N LYS A 23 1.97 -9.06 0.32
CA LYS A 23 0.70 -9.50 -0.26
C LYS A 23 -0.35 -9.76 0.82
N GLN A 24 0.00 -10.49 1.88
CA GLN A 24 -0.92 -10.78 3.00
C GLN A 24 -1.40 -9.50 3.67
N VAL A 25 -0.49 -8.56 3.95
CA VAL A 25 -0.84 -7.24 4.50
C VAL A 25 -1.78 -6.48 3.56
N GLY A 26 -1.46 -6.44 2.28
CA GLY A 26 -2.29 -5.76 1.28
C GLY A 26 -3.70 -6.37 1.17
N GLU A 27 -3.82 -7.68 1.15
CA GLU A 27 -5.10 -8.40 1.11
C GLU A 27 -5.94 -8.13 2.37
N ALA A 28 -5.32 -8.06 3.55
CA ALA A 28 -6.00 -7.70 4.78
C ALA A 28 -6.52 -6.26 4.76
N ILE A 29 -5.73 -5.30 4.27
CA ILE A 29 -6.16 -3.91 4.10
C ILE A 29 -7.35 -3.84 3.14
N VAL A 30 -7.25 -4.48 1.98
CA VAL A 30 -8.34 -4.53 0.98
C VAL A 30 -9.61 -5.10 1.59
N HIS A 31 -9.50 -6.19 2.33
CA HIS A 31 -10.65 -6.79 3.03
C HIS A 31 -11.30 -5.78 4.00
N GLY A 32 -10.49 -5.01 4.75
CA GLY A 32 -10.98 -3.99 5.68
C GLY A 32 -11.74 -2.84 4.99
N THR A 33 -11.46 -2.54 3.72
CA THR A 33 -12.20 -1.50 2.99
C THR A 33 -13.68 -1.87 2.76
N GLY A 34 -14.02 -3.15 2.79
CA GLY A 34 -15.36 -3.64 2.52
C GLY A 34 -15.83 -3.45 1.06
N ILE A 35 -14.94 -3.03 0.16
CA ILE A 35 -15.25 -2.89 -1.27
C ILE A 35 -15.12 -4.26 -1.93
N SER A 36 -16.19 -4.70 -2.61
CA SER A 36 -16.27 -6.04 -3.19
C SER A 36 -15.62 -6.17 -4.57
N SER A 37 -15.55 -5.07 -5.33
CA SER A 37 -14.86 -5.07 -6.63
C SER A 37 -13.37 -4.92 -6.41
N VAL A 38 -12.63 -6.03 -6.55
CA VAL A 38 -11.19 -6.08 -6.30
C VAL A 38 -10.46 -6.62 -7.51
N SER A 39 -9.52 -5.84 -8.03
CA SER A 39 -8.55 -6.30 -9.02
C SER A 39 -7.14 -6.37 -8.43
N LYS A 40 -6.29 -7.23 -8.98
CA LYS A 40 -4.93 -7.46 -8.47
C LYS A 40 -3.90 -7.25 -9.57
N VAL A 41 -2.84 -6.51 -9.24
CA VAL A 41 -1.64 -6.35 -10.06
C VAL A 41 -0.47 -6.90 -9.27
N ASP A 42 -0.08 -8.14 -9.58
CA ASP A 42 1.05 -8.81 -8.91
C ASP A 42 2.34 -8.54 -9.68
N LEU A 43 3.18 -7.69 -9.11
CA LEU A 43 4.47 -7.29 -9.65
C LEU A 43 5.59 -8.30 -9.34
N THR A 44 5.28 -9.39 -8.63
CA THR A 44 6.31 -10.32 -8.14
C THR A 44 7.02 -11.05 -9.26
N LEU A 45 6.29 -11.43 -10.31
CA LEU A 45 6.83 -12.19 -11.44
C LEU A 45 7.02 -11.34 -12.69
N GLU A 46 6.17 -10.32 -12.90
CA GLU A 46 6.17 -9.54 -14.14
C GLU A 46 5.91 -8.05 -13.87
N ALA A 47 6.22 -7.21 -14.84
CA ALA A 47 5.89 -5.80 -14.79
C ALA A 47 4.40 -5.57 -14.99
N ALA A 48 3.87 -4.47 -14.43
CA ALA A 48 2.47 -4.09 -14.61
C ALA A 48 2.10 -3.82 -16.08
N GLY A 49 3.10 -3.47 -16.91
CA GLY A 49 2.88 -2.96 -18.26
C GLY A 49 2.17 -1.59 -18.25
N LYS A 50 1.82 -1.13 -19.43
CA LYS A 50 1.04 0.10 -19.58
C LYS A 50 -0.38 -0.13 -19.08
N ARG A 51 -0.68 0.42 -17.92
CA ARG A 51 -1.99 0.27 -17.27
C ARG A 51 -2.40 1.60 -16.65
N GLU A 52 -3.64 1.97 -16.89
CA GLU A 52 -4.25 3.12 -16.24
C GLU A 52 -5.11 2.66 -15.05
N VAL A 53 -4.94 3.34 -13.92
CA VAL A 53 -5.76 3.15 -12.72
C VAL A 53 -6.80 4.27 -12.71
N PRO A 54 -8.09 3.96 -12.83
CA PRO A 54 -9.12 4.98 -12.94
C PRO A 54 -9.31 5.74 -11.62
N SER A 55 -9.72 7.00 -11.71
CA SER A 55 -9.88 7.89 -10.54
C SER A 55 -10.93 7.42 -9.52
N HIS A 56 -11.84 6.54 -9.90
CA HIS A 56 -12.84 5.93 -8.99
C HIS A 56 -12.32 4.64 -8.31
N ALA A 57 -11.11 4.19 -8.62
CA ALA A 57 -10.49 3.04 -7.98
C ALA A 57 -9.53 3.47 -6.87
N LEU A 58 -9.62 2.83 -5.71
CA LEU A 58 -8.64 2.96 -4.64
C LEU A 58 -7.46 2.03 -4.94
N ALA A 59 -6.27 2.58 -5.13
CA ALA A 59 -5.05 1.78 -5.22
C ALA A 59 -4.51 1.47 -3.82
N VAL A 60 -4.34 0.19 -3.48
CA VAL A 60 -3.60 -0.26 -2.29
C VAL A 60 -2.27 -0.82 -2.77
N ILE A 61 -1.18 -0.11 -2.47
CA ILE A 61 0.16 -0.40 -3.01
C ILE A 61 1.03 -0.91 -1.86
N THR A 62 1.44 -2.18 -1.91
CA THR A 62 2.21 -2.84 -0.85
C THR A 62 3.50 -3.43 -1.39
N VAL A 63 4.63 -3.01 -0.79
CA VAL A 63 5.97 -3.41 -1.23
C VAL A 63 6.90 -3.67 -0.05
N PRO A 64 7.92 -4.53 -0.19
CA PRO A 64 8.89 -4.76 0.86
C PRO A 64 9.97 -3.68 0.88
N VAL A 65 10.61 -3.57 2.05
CA VAL A 65 11.78 -2.70 2.27
C VAL A 65 13.06 -3.51 2.12
N TYR A 66 13.95 -3.06 1.25
CA TYR A 66 15.29 -3.62 1.05
C TYR A 66 16.33 -2.55 1.36
N GLY A 67 17.12 -2.77 2.43
CA GLY A 67 18.18 -1.85 2.83
C GLY A 67 17.70 -0.42 3.16
N GLY A 68 16.48 -0.26 3.72
CA GLY A 68 15.89 1.04 4.05
C GLY A 68 15.20 1.76 2.89
N HIS A 69 15.13 1.12 1.71
CA HIS A 69 14.51 1.62 0.49
C HIS A 69 13.39 0.69 0.01
N VAL A 70 12.55 1.17 -0.87
CA VAL A 70 11.63 0.29 -1.62
C VAL A 70 12.45 -0.71 -2.44
N ALA A 71 12.01 -1.96 -2.51
CA ALA A 71 12.66 -2.95 -3.39
C ALA A 71 12.77 -2.38 -4.81
N PRO A 72 14.00 -2.22 -5.36
CA PRO A 72 14.19 -1.53 -6.65
C PRO A 72 13.40 -2.15 -7.80
N LEU A 73 13.28 -3.47 -7.80
CA LEU A 73 12.51 -4.19 -8.82
C LEU A 73 11.00 -3.89 -8.74
N ALA A 74 10.47 -3.57 -7.55
CA ALA A 74 9.08 -3.15 -7.42
C ALA A 74 8.84 -1.81 -8.14
N LEU A 75 9.72 -0.83 -7.94
CA LEU A 75 9.64 0.47 -8.63
C LEU A 75 9.78 0.29 -10.15
N GLU A 76 10.75 -0.51 -10.59
CA GLU A 76 10.96 -0.79 -12.03
C GLU A 76 9.71 -1.40 -12.67
N ARG A 77 9.03 -2.32 -11.98
CA ARG A 77 7.84 -2.99 -12.50
C ARG A 77 6.57 -2.15 -12.43
N MET A 78 6.55 -1.11 -11.59
CA MET A 78 5.44 -0.13 -11.50
C MET A 78 5.58 1.03 -12.48
N LYS A 79 6.72 1.28 -13.07
CA LYS A 79 7.02 2.52 -13.81
C LYS A 79 6.08 2.87 -14.97
N GLU A 80 5.41 1.88 -15.53
CA GLU A 80 4.46 2.06 -16.63
C GLU A 80 2.99 2.16 -16.17
N LEU A 81 2.73 2.08 -14.84
CA LEU A 81 1.43 2.42 -14.30
C LEU A 81 1.20 3.93 -14.45
N HIS A 82 -0.01 4.29 -14.73
CA HIS A 82 -0.45 5.68 -14.78
C HIS A 82 -1.78 5.82 -14.02
N ALA A 83 -1.96 6.96 -13.35
CA ALA A 83 -3.21 7.29 -12.69
C ALA A 83 -3.55 8.76 -12.92
N ASP A 84 -4.79 9.06 -13.22
CA ASP A 84 -5.30 10.44 -13.31
C ASP A 84 -6.00 10.83 -12.00
N GLY A 85 -5.20 11.01 -10.95
CA GLY A 85 -5.69 11.42 -9.65
C GLY A 85 -6.33 10.29 -8.82
N ALA A 86 -6.13 9.01 -9.17
CA ALA A 86 -6.63 7.90 -8.38
C ALA A 86 -6.11 7.95 -6.93
N PRO A 87 -6.99 7.79 -5.91
CA PRO A 87 -6.56 7.74 -4.52
C PRO A 87 -5.69 6.52 -4.26
N ALA A 88 -4.61 6.70 -3.50
CA ALA A 88 -3.68 5.63 -3.19
C ALA A 88 -3.37 5.53 -1.70
N VAL A 89 -3.23 4.29 -1.24
CA VAL A 89 -2.68 3.93 0.07
C VAL A 89 -1.32 3.30 -0.17
N VAL A 90 -0.28 3.88 0.44
CA VAL A 90 1.09 3.41 0.31
C VAL A 90 1.52 2.65 1.55
N VAL A 91 2.01 1.44 1.37
CA VAL A 91 2.36 0.55 2.47
C VAL A 91 3.71 -0.10 2.20
N VAL A 92 4.58 -0.06 3.21
CA VAL A 92 5.84 -0.78 3.18
C VAL A 92 5.89 -1.84 4.28
N VAL A 93 6.41 -3.02 3.94
CA VAL A 93 6.60 -4.12 4.88
C VAL A 93 8.10 -4.32 5.10
N TYR A 94 8.54 -4.29 6.35
CA TYR A 94 9.96 -4.34 6.69
C TYR A 94 10.27 -5.40 7.74
N GLY A 95 11.51 -5.89 7.74
CA GLY A 95 11.98 -6.99 8.59
C GLY A 95 12.33 -6.57 10.03
N ASN A 96 11.52 -5.72 10.67
CA ASN A 96 11.64 -5.30 12.08
C ASN A 96 12.97 -4.58 12.47
N ARG A 97 13.77 -4.16 11.50
CA ARG A 97 14.95 -3.33 11.76
C ARG A 97 14.62 -1.84 11.60
N ALA A 98 14.46 -1.42 10.35
CA ALA A 98 14.08 -0.06 9.98
C ALA A 98 13.48 -0.04 8.58
N TYR A 99 12.51 0.83 8.34
CA TYR A 99 12.00 1.11 6.99
C TYR A 99 12.60 2.38 6.39
N GLU A 100 13.33 3.16 7.20
CA GLU A 100 14.09 4.36 6.84
C GLU A 100 13.34 5.29 5.88
N LYS A 101 13.78 5.36 4.62
CA LYS A 101 13.20 6.24 3.58
C LYS A 101 12.14 5.57 2.72
N ALA A 102 11.91 4.27 2.86
CA ALA A 102 11.11 3.49 1.91
C ALA A 102 9.68 4.03 1.75
N LEU A 103 9.02 4.45 2.84
CA LEU A 103 7.65 4.95 2.75
C LEU A 103 7.57 6.29 2.00
N VAL A 104 8.50 7.20 2.29
CA VAL A 104 8.60 8.51 1.60
C VAL A 104 8.99 8.33 0.13
N GLU A 105 9.86 7.37 -0.16
CA GLU A 105 10.27 7.02 -1.51
C GLU A 105 9.09 6.46 -2.32
N LEU A 106 8.30 5.57 -1.73
CA LEU A 106 7.10 5.02 -2.37
C LEU A 106 6.07 6.12 -2.66
N ASP A 107 5.78 6.98 -1.67
CA ASP A 107 4.88 8.13 -1.85
C ASP A 107 5.31 9.03 -3.00
N ALA A 108 6.58 9.46 -3.01
CA ALA A 108 7.12 10.31 -4.06
C ALA A 108 7.06 9.63 -5.44
N PHE A 109 7.29 8.32 -5.50
CA PHE A 109 7.27 7.56 -6.74
C PHE A 109 5.86 7.47 -7.32
N VAL A 110 4.88 7.03 -6.52
CA VAL A 110 3.49 6.86 -7.01
C VAL A 110 2.84 8.21 -7.32
N THR A 111 3.19 9.26 -6.58
CA THR A 111 2.73 10.62 -6.89
C THR A 111 3.18 11.06 -8.30
N LYS A 112 4.40 10.71 -8.73
CA LYS A 112 4.88 10.97 -10.09
C LYS A 112 4.12 10.17 -11.16
N LEU A 113 3.55 9.02 -10.79
CA LEU A 113 2.69 8.21 -11.68
C LEU A 113 1.25 8.75 -11.76
N GLY A 114 0.93 9.83 -11.04
CA GLY A 114 -0.37 10.49 -11.06
C GLY A 114 -1.33 10.07 -9.95
N PHE A 115 -0.91 9.22 -9.02
CA PHE A 115 -1.72 8.87 -7.84
C PHE A 115 -1.79 10.02 -6.84
N LYS A 116 -2.87 10.04 -6.06
CA LYS A 116 -3.08 10.93 -4.93
C LYS A 116 -3.03 10.14 -3.62
N VAL A 117 -1.95 10.27 -2.88
CA VAL A 117 -1.77 9.52 -1.63
C VAL A 117 -2.70 10.07 -0.55
N ILE A 118 -3.56 9.19 -0.01
CA ILE A 118 -4.56 9.51 1.02
C ILE A 118 -4.24 8.89 2.38
N ALA A 119 -3.39 7.87 2.41
CA ALA A 119 -2.93 7.22 3.64
C ALA A 119 -1.62 6.49 3.40
N GLY A 120 -0.86 6.28 4.47
CA GLY A 120 0.34 5.46 4.46
C GLY A 120 0.46 4.63 5.73
N ALA A 121 1.15 3.49 5.66
CA ALA A 121 1.43 2.65 6.82
C ALA A 121 2.71 1.83 6.65
N THR A 122 3.22 1.35 7.78
CA THR A 122 4.34 0.41 7.83
C THR A 122 3.93 -0.82 8.63
N PHE A 123 4.29 -2.00 8.15
CA PHE A 123 4.03 -3.26 8.83
C PHE A 123 5.32 -4.08 8.96
N VAL A 124 5.37 -4.89 10.01
CA VAL A 124 6.48 -5.82 10.22
C VAL A 124 6.21 -7.11 9.46
N GLY A 125 7.21 -7.61 8.75
CA GLY A 125 7.25 -8.95 8.18
C GLY A 125 8.48 -9.69 8.65
N GLU A 126 8.53 -11.01 8.49
CA GLU A 126 9.72 -11.80 8.81
C GLU A 126 10.92 -11.30 8.00
N HIS A 127 12.04 -11.11 8.68
CA HIS A 127 13.26 -10.64 8.03
C HIS A 127 13.86 -11.73 7.14
N SER A 128 14.37 -11.37 5.96
CA SER A 128 14.99 -12.31 5.02
C SER A 128 16.19 -13.06 5.58
N TYR A 129 16.84 -12.55 6.63
CA TYR A 129 17.93 -13.19 7.36
C TYR A 129 17.47 -13.97 8.60
N SER A 130 16.16 -14.03 8.86
CA SER A 130 15.60 -14.84 9.93
C SER A 130 15.97 -16.31 9.74
N SER A 131 16.32 -16.97 10.82
CA SER A 131 16.62 -18.40 10.85
C SER A 131 16.19 -19.00 12.18
N GLU A 132 16.10 -20.31 12.28
CA GLU A 132 15.77 -20.99 13.54
C GLU A 132 16.74 -20.60 14.67
N LYS A 133 18.03 -20.41 14.34
CA LYS A 133 19.07 -20.04 15.30
C LYS A 133 19.01 -18.54 15.67
N TYR A 134 18.64 -17.69 14.72
CA TYR A 134 18.59 -16.24 14.89
C TYR A 134 17.26 -15.72 14.31
N PRO A 135 16.15 -15.89 15.06
CA PRO A 135 14.84 -15.46 14.58
C PRO A 135 14.73 -13.92 14.61
N VAL A 136 14.31 -13.33 13.51
CA VAL A 136 14.04 -11.89 13.40
C VAL A 136 12.64 -11.70 12.85
N ALA A 137 11.70 -11.31 13.72
CA ALA A 137 10.28 -11.20 13.41
C ALA A 137 9.71 -12.48 12.75
N SER A 138 10.14 -13.65 13.28
CA SER A 138 9.74 -14.95 12.74
C SER A 138 8.22 -15.10 12.78
N GLY A 139 7.64 -15.60 11.68
CA GLY A 139 6.20 -15.81 11.55
C GLY A 139 5.39 -14.53 11.33
N ARG A 140 6.04 -13.36 11.16
CA ARG A 140 5.32 -12.11 10.86
C ARG A 140 5.15 -11.91 9.33
N PRO A 141 4.01 -11.33 8.87
CA PRO A 141 2.89 -10.84 9.68
C PRO A 141 2.12 -12.00 10.31
N ASP A 142 1.78 -11.87 11.57
CA ASP A 142 0.95 -12.81 12.30
C ASP A 142 -0.55 -12.40 12.26
N ALA A 143 -1.40 -13.11 13.00
CA ALA A 143 -2.83 -12.85 13.03
C ALA A 143 -3.17 -11.44 13.55
N ASP A 144 -2.42 -10.95 14.53
CA ASP A 144 -2.62 -9.60 15.09
C ASP A 144 -2.22 -8.53 14.07
N ASP A 145 -1.11 -8.71 13.35
CA ASP A 145 -0.70 -7.81 12.27
C ASP A 145 -1.75 -7.73 11.17
N LEU A 146 -2.31 -8.87 10.78
CA LEU A 146 -3.34 -8.92 9.74
C LEU A 146 -4.66 -8.30 10.21
N GLU A 147 -5.02 -8.44 11.48
CA GLU A 147 -6.17 -7.73 12.04
C GLU A 147 -5.92 -6.21 12.09
N TYR A 148 -4.72 -5.75 12.48
CA TYR A 148 -4.36 -4.32 12.38
C TYR A 148 -4.41 -3.81 10.95
N ALA A 149 -3.95 -4.59 9.99
CA ALA A 149 -4.02 -4.23 8.57
C ALA A 149 -5.47 -4.09 8.09
N LYS A 150 -6.35 -5.00 8.51
CA LYS A 150 -7.78 -4.93 8.23
C LYS A 150 -8.43 -3.69 8.88
N LEU A 151 -8.17 -3.44 10.16
CA LEU A 151 -8.66 -2.22 10.85
C LEU A 151 -8.16 -0.94 10.18
N PHE A 152 -6.95 -0.94 9.65
CA PHE A 152 -6.44 0.17 8.85
C PHE A 152 -7.28 0.35 7.57
N GLY A 153 -7.65 -0.72 6.87
CA GLY A 153 -8.56 -0.69 5.73
C GLY A 153 -9.94 -0.11 6.07
N GLU A 154 -10.51 -0.48 7.23
CA GLU A 154 -11.76 0.08 7.75
C GLU A 154 -11.66 1.60 7.99
N LYS A 155 -10.55 2.07 8.57
CA LYS A 155 -10.28 3.50 8.76
C LYS A 155 -10.14 4.26 7.44
N ILE A 156 -9.53 3.64 6.42
CA ILE A 156 -9.45 4.21 5.07
C ILE A 156 -10.88 4.36 4.49
N ARG A 157 -11.71 3.33 4.60
CA ARG A 157 -13.10 3.39 4.17
C ARG A 157 -13.87 4.50 4.85
N ALA A 158 -13.75 4.61 6.17
CA ALA A 158 -14.38 5.66 6.95
C ALA A 158 -13.90 7.06 6.55
N LYS A 159 -12.58 7.23 6.31
CA LYS A 159 -12.00 8.48 5.84
C LYS A 159 -12.57 8.91 4.48
N ILE A 160 -12.67 7.97 3.53
CA ILE A 160 -13.25 8.23 2.20
C ILE A 160 -14.72 8.62 2.34
N ALA A 161 -15.49 7.88 3.14
CA ALA A 161 -16.92 8.14 3.33
C ALA A 161 -17.22 9.48 4.04
N ALA A 162 -16.32 9.94 4.91
CA ALA A 162 -16.46 11.20 5.64
C ALA A 162 -15.97 12.42 4.84
N ALA A 163 -15.32 12.23 3.69
CA ALA A 163 -14.76 13.33 2.93
C ALA A 163 -15.86 14.09 2.17
N GLU A 164 -16.01 15.36 2.50
CA GLU A 164 -16.86 16.30 1.76
C GLU A 164 -16.23 16.74 0.43
N ASP A 165 -14.89 16.64 0.35
CA ASP A 165 -14.09 17.05 -0.78
C ASP A 165 -12.84 16.14 -0.87
N MET A 166 -12.55 15.65 -2.08
CA MET A 166 -11.38 14.82 -2.32
C MET A 166 -10.06 15.55 -2.05
N GLU A 167 -10.00 16.86 -2.23
CA GLU A 167 -8.79 17.62 -1.90
C GLU A 167 -8.42 17.54 -0.42
N LYS A 168 -9.41 17.38 0.47
CA LYS A 168 -9.17 17.18 1.91
C LYS A 168 -8.62 15.80 2.27
N LEU A 169 -8.72 14.82 1.37
CA LEU A 169 -8.12 13.49 1.56
C LEU A 169 -6.62 13.48 1.26
N TYR A 170 -6.16 14.38 0.40
CA TYR A 170 -4.79 14.41 -0.10
C TYR A 170 -3.84 15.14 0.85
N GLY A 171 -2.54 15.03 0.59
CA GLY A 171 -1.53 15.75 1.35
C GLY A 171 -1.17 15.11 2.68
N VAL A 172 -1.32 13.80 2.78
CA VAL A 172 -0.80 13.03 3.92
C VAL A 172 0.72 13.16 3.96
N ASP A 173 1.24 13.67 5.09
CA ASP A 173 2.68 13.72 5.31
C ASP A 173 3.17 12.36 5.83
N VAL A 174 3.51 11.48 4.91
CA VAL A 174 3.99 10.12 5.25
C VAL A 174 5.31 10.13 6.03
N ALA A 175 6.09 11.21 5.98
CA ALA A 175 7.31 11.35 6.75
C ALA A 175 7.07 11.43 8.27
N ARG A 176 5.83 11.80 8.67
CA ARG A 176 5.42 11.84 10.09
C ARG A 176 4.91 10.52 10.63
N ILE A 177 4.75 9.51 9.78
CA ILE A 177 4.33 8.19 10.23
C ILE A 177 5.47 7.59 11.05
N GLN A 178 5.19 7.35 12.33
CA GLN A 178 6.12 6.74 13.25
C GLN A 178 5.89 5.23 13.31
N ARG A 179 6.89 4.50 13.78
CA ARG A 179 6.73 3.08 14.09
C ARG A 179 5.65 2.91 15.14
N PRO A 180 4.83 1.86 15.02
CA PRO A 180 3.92 1.47 16.10
C PRO A 180 4.69 1.09 17.36
#